data_b5b9e9e7ce908af69196189b41bfad37
#
_entry.id   b5b9e9e7ce908af69196189b41bfad37
#
_cell.length_a   1.000
_cell.length_b   1.000
_cell.length_c   1.000
_cell.angle_alpha   90.00
_cell.angle_beta   90.00
_cell.angle_gamma   90.00
#
_symmetry.space_group_name_H-M   'P 1'
#
loop_
_entity.id
_entity.type
_entity.pdbx_description
1 polymer ?
#
loop_
_entity_poly.entity_id
_entity_poly.type
_entity_poly.pdbx_seq_one_letter_code
_entity_poly.pdbx_strand_id
1 'polypeptide(L)'
;MPPERLRPVLAIAADLPLGRLLAPFRDKDQRTIPWLFALFHALEYQKDFDIHWITLSKDVSTGETIHTHNQTIHILPLGSMGKNILTAHFLTVRRIRKTLNGIRPDLLHIWGVEQAYAMAGRTFRGKKLLSYQGALTAYCQRAPQAFLLHMQAFWERLAVRHYDLIT
;
A
#
# COMPACT_ATOMS: atom_id res chain seq x y z
N MET A 1 7.75 10.28 28.16
CA MET A 1 8.39 9.40 27.16
C MET A 1 7.35 8.40 26.68
N PRO A 2 7.20 8.13 25.38
CA PRO A 2 6.37 7.03 24.94
C PRO A 2 6.96 5.72 25.49
N PRO A 3 6.12 4.72 25.81
CA PRO A 3 6.61 3.43 26.27
C PRO A 3 7.58 2.84 25.25
N GLU A 4 8.70 2.31 25.73
CA GLU A 4 9.70 1.66 24.89
C GLU A 4 9.04 0.46 24.18
N ARG A 5 8.99 0.48 22.87
CA ARG A 5 8.41 -0.61 22.09
C ARG A 5 9.38 -1.78 22.09
N LEU A 6 8.91 -2.94 22.44
CA LEU A 6 9.71 -4.16 22.47
C LEU A 6 10.17 -4.62 21.08
N ARG A 7 9.50 -4.19 20.01
CA ARG A 7 9.80 -4.56 18.61
C ARG A 7 9.63 -3.36 17.69
N PRO A 8 10.48 -3.21 16.66
CA PRO A 8 10.28 -2.22 15.61
C PRO A 8 9.01 -2.54 14.81
N VAL A 9 8.33 -1.49 14.36
CA VAL A 9 7.08 -1.57 13.62
C VAL A 9 7.35 -1.43 12.11
N LEU A 10 6.96 -2.45 11.35
CA LEU A 10 7.00 -2.45 9.89
C LEU A 10 5.59 -2.25 9.34
N ALA A 11 5.36 -1.17 8.60
CA ALA A 11 4.15 -1.01 7.81
C ALA A 11 4.43 -1.35 6.34
N ILE A 12 3.61 -2.22 5.76
CA ILE A 12 3.67 -2.61 4.35
C ILE A 12 2.38 -2.13 3.68
N ALA A 13 2.50 -1.22 2.73
CA ALA A 13 1.35 -0.75 1.96
C ALA A 13 1.38 -1.40 0.57
N ALA A 14 0.38 -2.23 0.29
CA ALA A 14 0.34 -3.10 -0.88
C ALA A 14 -1.08 -3.50 -1.25
N ASP A 15 -1.26 -3.93 -2.47
CA ASP A 15 -2.55 -4.39 -3.00
C ASP A 15 -2.77 -5.88 -2.69
N LEU A 16 -3.04 -6.20 -1.42
CA LEU A 16 -3.17 -7.58 -0.95
C LEU A 16 -4.32 -8.32 -1.65
N PRO A 17 -4.13 -9.61 -1.99
CA PRO A 17 -5.18 -10.48 -2.53
C PRO A 17 -6.10 -10.97 -1.40
N LEU A 18 -6.98 -10.09 -0.90
CA LEU A 18 -7.78 -10.32 0.30
C LEU A 18 -8.64 -11.59 0.22
N GLY A 19 -9.18 -11.92 -0.94
CA GLY A 19 -10.00 -13.12 -1.12
C GLY A 19 -9.24 -14.44 -0.90
N ARG A 20 -7.93 -14.43 -1.08
CA ARG A 20 -7.07 -15.59 -0.79
C ARG A 20 -6.58 -15.64 0.65
N LEU A 21 -6.52 -14.49 1.31
CA LEU A 21 -5.98 -14.36 2.66
C LEU A 21 -7.07 -14.38 3.74
N LEU A 22 -8.27 -13.86 3.43
CA LEU A 22 -9.32 -13.63 4.41
C LEU A 22 -10.66 -14.20 3.95
N ALA A 23 -11.25 -15.08 4.73
CA ALA A 23 -12.53 -15.73 4.42
C ALA A 23 -13.67 -14.76 4.05
N PRO A 24 -13.87 -13.59 4.72
CA PRO A 24 -14.94 -12.65 4.36
C PRO A 24 -14.82 -12.03 2.98
N PHE A 25 -13.65 -12.11 2.34
CA PHE A 25 -13.36 -11.54 1.02
C PHE A 25 -13.24 -12.59 -0.09
N ARG A 26 -13.38 -13.89 0.22
CA ARG A 26 -13.15 -15.01 -0.71
C ARG A 26 -13.89 -14.86 -2.04
N ASP A 27 -15.15 -14.48 -2.00
CA ASP A 27 -16.00 -14.37 -3.18
C ASP A 27 -15.98 -12.96 -3.80
N LYS A 28 -15.42 -11.97 -3.10
CA LYS A 28 -15.41 -10.57 -3.51
C LYS A 28 -14.11 -10.17 -4.21
N ASP A 29 -12.99 -10.66 -3.72
CA ASP A 29 -11.66 -10.34 -4.23
C ASP A 29 -11.00 -11.57 -4.85
N GLN A 30 -11.02 -11.66 -6.17
CA GLN A 30 -10.42 -12.77 -6.93
C GLN A 30 -9.01 -12.46 -7.45
N ARG A 31 -8.38 -11.38 -6.99
CA ARG A 31 -7.03 -11.02 -7.41
C ARG A 31 -6.04 -12.11 -7.04
N THR A 32 -5.15 -12.42 -7.98
CA THR A 32 -4.05 -13.35 -7.77
C THR A 32 -2.74 -12.61 -7.89
N ILE A 33 -2.15 -12.24 -6.76
CA ILE A 33 -0.85 -11.57 -6.70
C ILE A 33 0.10 -12.53 -5.95
N PRO A 34 0.69 -13.52 -6.66
CA PRO A 34 1.37 -14.65 -6.03
C PRO A 34 2.51 -14.23 -5.10
N TRP A 35 3.28 -13.20 -5.50
CA TRP A 35 4.41 -12.71 -4.70
C TRP A 35 3.97 -12.01 -3.40
N LEU A 36 2.88 -11.24 -3.40
CA LEU A 36 2.35 -10.65 -2.17
C LEU A 36 1.73 -11.72 -1.25
N PHE A 37 1.06 -12.72 -1.83
CA PHE A 37 0.57 -13.87 -1.09
C PHE A 37 1.72 -14.63 -0.42
N ALA A 38 2.79 -14.94 -1.15
CA ALA A 38 3.98 -15.59 -0.62
C ALA A 38 4.68 -14.76 0.46
N LEU A 39 4.83 -13.45 0.24
CA LEU A 39 5.42 -12.55 1.21
C LEU A 39 4.59 -12.48 2.50
N PHE A 40 3.26 -12.40 2.39
CA PHE A 40 2.37 -12.38 3.54
C PHE A 40 2.58 -13.62 4.42
N HIS A 41 2.59 -14.82 3.83
CA HIS A 41 2.81 -16.06 4.57
C HIS A 41 4.25 -16.20 5.10
N ALA A 42 5.25 -15.76 4.35
CA ALA A 42 6.62 -15.78 4.84
C ALA A 42 6.79 -14.89 6.11
N LEU A 43 6.05 -13.80 6.20
CA LEU A 43 6.07 -12.90 7.34
C LEU A 43 5.22 -13.38 8.53
N GLU A 44 4.37 -14.39 8.38
CA GLU A 44 3.58 -14.95 9.50
C GLU A 44 4.45 -15.50 10.63
N TYR A 45 5.63 -15.98 10.31
CA TYR A 45 6.56 -16.59 11.26
C TYR A 45 7.63 -15.60 11.78
N GLN A 46 7.65 -14.37 11.22
CA GLN A 46 8.59 -13.34 11.60
C GLN A 46 8.23 -12.77 12.98
N LYS A 47 9.20 -12.78 13.95
CA LYS A 47 8.99 -12.35 15.33
C LYS A 47 9.72 -11.07 15.70
N ASP A 48 10.58 -10.57 14.81
CA ASP A 48 11.43 -9.41 15.11
C ASP A 48 10.72 -8.07 14.86
N PHE A 49 9.59 -8.09 14.18
CA PHE A 49 8.79 -6.91 13.83
C PHE A 49 7.34 -7.07 14.28
N ASP A 50 6.72 -5.94 14.61
CA ASP A 50 5.26 -5.79 14.63
C ASP A 50 4.81 -5.37 13.23
N ILE A 51 4.08 -6.25 12.53
CA ILE A 51 3.80 -6.11 11.10
C ILE A 51 2.39 -5.60 10.87
N HIS A 52 2.29 -4.46 10.19
CA HIS A 52 1.04 -3.84 9.77
C HIS A 52 0.94 -3.79 8.25
N TRP A 53 -0.08 -4.40 7.68
CA TRP A 53 -0.44 -4.26 6.28
C TRP A 53 -1.48 -3.16 6.08
N ILE A 54 -1.31 -2.35 5.04
CA ILE A 54 -2.29 -1.34 4.62
C ILE A 54 -2.68 -1.68 3.19
N THR A 55 -3.94 -2.00 2.96
CA THR A 55 -4.47 -2.36 1.65
C THR A 55 -5.75 -1.60 1.34
N LEU A 56 -6.03 -1.44 0.04
CA LEU A 56 -7.22 -0.77 -0.45
C LEU A 56 -8.20 -1.80 -1.02
N SER A 57 -9.48 -1.65 -0.72
CA SER A 57 -10.53 -2.49 -1.30
C SER A 57 -11.75 -1.66 -1.69
N LYS A 58 -12.39 -2.04 -2.80
CA LYS A 58 -13.70 -1.51 -3.22
C LYS A 58 -14.85 -2.13 -2.43
N ASP A 59 -14.59 -3.24 -1.74
CA ASP A 59 -15.60 -4.06 -1.07
C ASP A 59 -15.89 -3.61 0.36
N VAL A 60 -15.16 -2.58 0.84
CA VAL A 60 -15.41 -1.94 2.13
C VAL A 60 -15.81 -0.47 1.93
N SER A 61 -16.82 -0.03 2.66
CA SER A 61 -17.27 1.38 2.68
C SER A 61 -16.59 2.19 3.78
N THR A 62 -16.18 1.53 4.85
CA THR A 62 -15.45 2.08 5.99
C THR A 62 -14.13 1.32 6.18
N GLY A 63 -13.19 1.92 6.90
CA GLY A 63 -11.94 1.21 7.22
C GLY A 63 -12.17 0.07 8.20
N GLU A 64 -11.59 -1.07 7.93
CA GLU A 64 -11.62 -2.28 8.76
C GLU A 64 -10.21 -2.65 9.21
N THR A 65 -10.08 -3.26 10.39
CA THR A 65 -8.82 -3.78 10.89
C THR A 65 -9.01 -5.23 11.32
N ILE A 66 -8.17 -6.11 10.78
CA ILE A 66 -8.20 -7.54 11.05
C ILE A 66 -6.85 -7.94 11.63
N HIS A 67 -6.88 -8.69 12.74
CA HIS A 67 -5.69 -9.25 13.36
C HIS A 67 -5.58 -10.73 12.97
N THR A 68 -4.40 -11.12 12.51
CA THR A 68 -4.03 -12.51 12.25
C THR A 68 -2.80 -12.82 13.09
N HIS A 69 -2.51 -14.05 13.43
CA HIS A 69 -1.37 -14.49 14.26
C HIS A 69 -0.45 -13.37 14.82
N ASN A 70 0.45 -12.83 14.01
CA ASN A 70 1.40 -11.77 14.38
C ASN A 70 1.33 -10.56 13.43
N GLN A 71 0.29 -10.44 12.60
CA GLN A 71 0.13 -9.37 11.63
C GLN A 71 -1.19 -8.66 11.82
N THR A 72 -1.23 -7.36 11.56
CA THR A 72 -2.43 -6.54 11.55
C THR A 72 -2.70 -6.05 10.13
N ILE A 73 -3.90 -6.25 9.61
CA ILE A 73 -4.30 -5.82 8.27
C ILE A 73 -5.29 -4.68 8.39
N HIS A 74 -4.94 -3.51 7.84
CA HIS A 74 -5.80 -2.35 7.73
C HIS A 74 -6.35 -2.29 6.31
N ILE A 75 -7.65 -2.53 6.15
CA ILE A 75 -8.36 -2.50 4.86
C ILE A 75 -9.07 -1.16 4.75
N LEU A 76 -8.70 -0.35 3.75
CA LEU A 76 -9.25 0.99 3.57
C LEU A 76 -10.07 1.08 2.29
N PRO A 77 -11.14 1.91 2.26
CA PRO A 77 -11.95 2.09 1.05
C PRO A 77 -11.13 2.68 -0.10
N LEU A 78 -11.16 2.02 -1.27
CA LEU A 78 -10.43 2.47 -2.45
C LEU A 78 -11.08 3.71 -3.10
N GLY A 79 -12.41 3.78 -3.17
CA GLY A 79 -13.11 4.81 -3.92
C GLY A 79 -13.04 4.62 -5.45
N SER A 80 -13.51 5.61 -6.21
CA SER A 80 -13.50 5.57 -7.68
C SER A 80 -12.11 5.81 -8.26
N MET A 81 -11.62 4.93 -9.13
CA MET A 81 -10.31 5.01 -9.75
C MET A 81 -10.11 6.32 -10.53
N GLY A 82 -11.04 6.71 -11.39
CA GLY A 82 -10.94 7.95 -12.18
C GLY A 82 -10.87 9.19 -11.30
N LYS A 83 -11.72 9.30 -10.28
CA LYS A 83 -11.67 10.41 -9.32
C LYS A 83 -10.34 10.43 -8.55
N ASN A 84 -9.84 9.26 -8.14
CA ASN A 84 -8.56 9.15 -7.45
C ASN A 84 -7.41 9.67 -8.31
N ILE A 85 -7.31 9.27 -9.57
CA ILE A 85 -6.24 9.70 -10.47
C ILE A 85 -6.31 11.22 -10.70
N LEU A 86 -7.49 11.77 -11.00
CA LEU A 86 -7.67 13.21 -11.25
C LEU A 86 -7.35 14.07 -10.03
N THR A 87 -7.60 13.58 -8.82
CA THR A 87 -7.34 14.28 -7.56
C THR A 87 -5.99 13.92 -6.93
N ALA A 88 -5.04 13.33 -7.67
CA ALA A 88 -3.80 12.80 -7.13
C ALA A 88 -4.02 11.87 -5.92
N HIS A 89 -5.08 11.09 -5.96
CA HIS A 89 -5.49 10.18 -4.88
C HIS A 89 -5.74 10.85 -3.51
N PHE A 90 -6.05 12.15 -3.49
CA PHE A 90 -6.07 12.97 -2.27
C PHE A 90 -6.79 12.32 -1.07
N LEU A 91 -8.04 11.85 -1.26
CA LEU A 91 -8.80 11.24 -0.17
C LEU A 91 -8.20 9.92 0.29
N THR A 92 -7.76 9.10 -0.66
CA THR A 92 -7.16 7.78 -0.37
C THR A 92 -5.80 7.95 0.32
N VAL A 93 -4.97 8.87 -0.16
CA VAL A 93 -3.70 9.27 0.48
C VAL A 93 -3.94 9.75 1.91
N ARG A 94 -4.96 10.61 2.15
CA ARG A 94 -5.31 11.08 3.48
C ARG A 94 -5.69 9.94 4.43
N ARG A 95 -6.45 8.93 3.95
CA ARG A 95 -6.81 7.75 4.75
C ARG A 95 -5.59 6.93 5.11
N ILE A 96 -4.74 6.60 4.14
CA ILE A 96 -3.48 5.86 4.37
C ILE A 96 -2.60 6.61 5.38
N ARG A 97 -2.43 7.92 5.22
CA ARG A 97 -1.65 8.75 6.15
C ARG A 97 -2.23 8.75 7.57
N LYS A 98 -3.56 8.81 7.71
CA LYS A 98 -4.21 8.73 9.02
C LYS A 98 -3.89 7.39 9.70
N THR A 99 -3.95 6.29 8.94
CA THR A 99 -3.59 4.95 9.43
C THR A 99 -2.10 4.89 9.81
N LEU A 100 -1.19 5.35 8.95
CA LEU A 100 0.25 5.43 9.24
C LEU A 100 0.55 6.25 10.49
N ASN A 101 -0.13 7.38 10.68
CA ASN A 101 0.03 8.21 11.89
C ASN A 101 -0.45 7.50 13.16
N GLY A 102 -1.47 6.62 13.06
CA GLY A 102 -1.92 5.78 14.17
C GLY A 102 -0.92 4.66 14.49
N ILE A 103 -0.41 3.98 13.46
CA ILE A 103 0.58 2.89 13.58
C ILE A 103 1.93 3.43 14.06
N ARG A 104 2.38 4.57 13.53
CA ARG A 104 3.73 5.16 13.74
C ARG A 104 4.84 4.16 13.42
N PRO A 105 4.95 3.66 12.19
CA PRO A 105 5.95 2.66 11.85
C PRO A 105 7.36 3.23 11.87
N ASP A 106 8.33 2.37 12.21
CA ASP A 106 9.77 2.67 12.12
C ASP A 106 10.27 2.55 10.69
N LEU A 107 9.65 1.64 9.91
CA LEU A 107 9.91 1.44 8.49
C LEU A 107 8.60 1.33 7.72
N LEU A 108 8.50 2.06 6.62
CA LEU A 108 7.40 1.95 5.65
C LEU A 108 7.90 1.30 4.37
N HIS A 109 7.31 0.16 4.00
CA HIS A 109 7.56 -0.52 2.74
C HIS A 109 6.35 -0.38 1.81
N ILE A 110 6.53 0.25 0.67
CA ILE A 110 5.51 0.41 -0.36
C ILE A 110 5.74 -0.60 -1.48
N TRP A 111 4.70 -1.33 -1.87
CA TRP A 111 4.71 -2.24 -3.01
C TRP A 111 3.85 -1.69 -4.14
N GLY A 112 4.51 -1.35 -5.25
CA GLY A 112 3.87 -0.81 -6.43
C GLY A 112 3.61 0.70 -6.38
N VAL A 113 3.44 1.29 -7.52
CA VAL A 113 3.22 2.72 -7.73
C VAL A 113 1.84 3.02 -8.33
N GLU A 114 1.09 1.99 -8.69
CA GLU A 114 -0.12 2.07 -9.51
C GLU A 114 -1.29 2.73 -8.78
N GLN A 115 -1.22 2.78 -7.44
CA GLN A 115 -2.28 3.33 -6.61
C GLN A 115 -1.78 4.44 -5.68
N ALA A 116 -2.60 4.79 -4.68
CA ALA A 116 -2.32 5.85 -3.73
C ALA A 116 -1.13 5.59 -2.79
N TYR A 117 -0.61 4.36 -2.74
CA TYR A 117 0.40 3.97 -1.74
C TYR A 117 1.67 4.80 -1.87
N ALA A 118 2.24 4.88 -3.08
CA ALA A 118 3.46 5.64 -3.33
C ALA A 118 3.29 7.14 -3.00
N MET A 119 2.13 7.71 -3.33
CA MET A 119 1.81 9.10 -2.98
C MET A 119 1.66 9.31 -1.47
N ALA A 120 1.12 8.32 -0.75
CA ALA A 120 1.02 8.37 0.71
C ALA A 120 2.40 8.28 1.37
N GLY A 121 3.27 7.41 0.88
CA GLY A 121 4.64 7.26 1.36
C GLY A 121 5.52 8.48 1.13
N ARG A 122 5.26 9.28 0.07
CA ARG A 122 5.99 10.52 -0.21
C ARG A 122 6.09 11.46 1.00
N THR A 123 5.03 11.56 1.78
CA THR A 123 4.95 12.48 2.92
C THR A 123 5.27 11.84 4.27
N PHE A 124 5.58 10.55 4.27
CA PHE A 124 6.06 9.88 5.47
C PHE A 124 7.49 10.34 5.80
N ARG A 125 7.75 10.62 7.08
CA ARG A 125 9.04 11.21 7.53
C ARG A 125 10.05 10.18 8.05
N GLY A 126 9.62 8.90 8.26
CA GLY A 126 10.50 7.81 8.65
C GLY A 126 11.21 7.17 7.47
N LYS A 127 11.99 6.11 7.72
CA LYS A 127 12.64 5.30 6.70
C LYS A 127 11.60 4.67 5.77
N LYS A 128 11.81 4.71 4.46
CA LYS A 128 10.86 4.21 3.47
C LYS A 128 11.53 3.55 2.28
N LEU A 129 11.00 2.39 1.95
CA LEU A 129 11.39 1.53 0.85
C LEU A 129 10.25 1.49 -0.18
N LEU A 130 10.58 1.53 -1.45
CA LEU A 130 9.65 1.29 -2.56
C LEU A 130 10.11 0.09 -3.37
N SER A 131 9.28 -0.96 -3.43
CA SER A 131 9.45 -2.04 -4.40
C SER A 131 8.66 -1.71 -5.67
N TYR A 132 9.39 -1.56 -6.77
CA TYR A 132 8.89 -1.05 -8.04
C TYR A 132 8.63 -2.20 -9.01
N GLN A 133 7.36 -2.51 -9.27
CA GLN A 133 6.97 -3.69 -10.07
C GLN A 133 6.81 -3.41 -11.57
N GLY A 134 6.81 -2.16 -11.98
CA GLY A 134 6.64 -1.77 -13.38
C GLY A 134 6.50 -0.26 -13.55
N ALA A 135 7.15 0.29 -14.55
CA ALA A 135 7.16 1.70 -14.82
C ALA A 135 6.01 2.09 -15.76
N LEU A 136 4.89 2.60 -15.23
CA LEU A 136 3.83 3.20 -16.05
C LEU A 136 4.38 4.29 -16.98
N THR A 137 5.35 5.05 -16.51
CA THR A 137 6.08 6.04 -17.30
C THR A 137 6.72 5.43 -18.54
N ALA A 138 7.43 4.30 -18.40
CA ALA A 138 8.05 3.62 -19.54
C ALA A 138 7.02 2.98 -20.47
N TYR A 139 5.92 2.46 -19.91
CA TYR A 139 4.81 1.92 -20.67
C TYR A 139 4.14 3.00 -21.53
N CYS A 140 3.83 4.17 -20.96
CA CYS A 140 3.22 5.30 -21.68
C CYS A 140 4.14 5.89 -22.76
N GLN A 141 5.45 5.74 -22.66
CA GLN A 141 6.38 6.16 -23.70
C GLN A 141 6.38 5.23 -24.91
N ARG A 142 6.04 3.96 -24.75
CA ARG A 142 6.09 2.94 -25.80
C ARG A 142 4.79 2.77 -26.58
N ALA A 143 3.68 3.12 -25.99
CA ALA A 143 2.38 2.98 -26.60
C ALA A 143 1.47 4.16 -26.26
N PRO A 144 0.65 4.66 -27.22
CA PRO A 144 -0.37 5.67 -26.95
C PRO A 144 -1.34 5.15 -25.90
N GLN A 145 -1.56 5.92 -24.86
CA GLN A 145 -2.41 5.52 -23.76
C GLN A 145 -3.50 6.56 -23.48
N ALA A 146 -4.55 6.13 -22.77
CA ALA A 146 -5.58 7.03 -22.31
C ALA A 146 -5.01 8.13 -21.39
N PHE A 147 -5.61 9.33 -21.44
CA PHE A 147 -5.20 10.49 -20.63
C PHE A 147 -4.99 10.16 -19.15
N LEU A 148 -5.87 9.33 -18.55
CA LEU A 148 -5.76 8.93 -17.15
C LEU A 148 -4.47 8.15 -16.84
N LEU A 149 -3.95 7.35 -17.78
CA LEU A 149 -2.69 6.64 -17.59
C LEU A 149 -1.48 7.59 -17.62
N HIS A 150 -1.50 8.62 -18.46
CA HIS A 150 -0.48 9.67 -18.45
C HIS A 150 -0.50 10.47 -17.15
N MET A 151 -1.68 10.79 -16.62
CA MET A 151 -1.82 11.42 -15.31
C MET A 151 -1.26 10.52 -14.19
N GLN A 152 -1.55 9.24 -14.22
CA GLN A 152 -1.03 8.29 -13.23
C GLN A 152 0.51 8.17 -13.33
N ALA A 153 1.08 8.09 -14.54
CA ALA A 153 2.53 8.11 -14.76
C ALA A 153 3.19 9.40 -14.25
N PHE A 154 2.50 10.54 -14.34
CA PHE A 154 2.97 11.80 -13.76
C PHE A 154 3.05 11.72 -12.22
N TRP A 155 2.00 11.21 -11.56
CA TRP A 155 2.00 11.02 -10.10
C TRP A 155 3.04 10.01 -9.63
N GLU A 156 3.27 8.95 -10.40
CA GLU A 156 4.36 7.99 -10.20
C GLU A 156 5.71 8.69 -10.11
N ARG A 157 6.07 9.51 -11.13
CA ARG A 157 7.34 10.25 -11.16
C ARG A 157 7.53 11.16 -9.95
N LEU A 158 6.44 11.82 -9.51
CA LEU A 158 6.50 12.67 -8.33
C LEU A 158 6.70 11.88 -7.04
N ALA A 159 6.11 10.69 -6.94
CA ALA A 159 6.20 9.87 -5.74
C ALA A 159 7.58 9.26 -5.57
N VAL A 160 8.13 8.65 -6.62
CA VAL A 160 9.38 7.86 -6.59
C VAL A 160 10.58 8.64 -6.06
N ARG A 161 10.67 9.94 -6.33
CA ARG A 161 11.79 10.82 -5.91
C ARG A 161 11.97 10.99 -4.41
N HIS A 162 11.04 10.49 -3.60
CA HIS A 162 10.99 10.73 -2.16
C HIS A 162 11.29 9.49 -1.31
N TYR A 163 11.76 8.40 -1.92
CA TYR A 163 12.09 7.15 -1.22
C TYR A 163 13.57 7.04 -0.95
N ASP A 164 13.91 6.45 0.20
CA ASP A 164 15.31 6.27 0.64
C ASP A 164 15.97 5.11 -0.13
N LEU A 165 15.17 4.09 -0.50
CA LEU A 165 15.60 2.94 -1.28
C LEU A 165 14.50 2.53 -2.26
N ILE A 166 14.89 2.18 -3.49
CA ILE A 166 14.01 1.66 -4.54
C ILE A 166 14.59 0.32 -5.02
N THR A 167 13.75 -0.72 -5.07
CA THR A 167 14.11 -2.08 -5.50
C THR A 167 13.23 -2.55 -6.65
#